data_4c5e822ebe3c6c46bc2a55b8ed808f3b
#
_entry.id   4c5e822ebe3c6c46bc2a55b8ed808f3b
#
_cell.length_a   1.000
_cell.length_b   1.000
_cell.length_c   1.000
_cell.angle_alpha   90.00
_cell.angle_beta   90.00
_cell.angle_gamma   90.00
#
_symmetry.space_group_name_H-M   'P 1'
#
loop_
_entity.id
_entity.type
_entity.pdbx_description
1 polymer ?
#
loop_
_entity_poly.entity_id
_entity_poly.type
_entity_poly.pdbx_seq_one_letter_code
_entity_poly.pdbx_strand_id
1 'polypeptide(L)'
;LAILAALAAWLWTPDLDPTVLEAKYGQPPSRFVEAAGVRIHVRDTGRTDGPAVVLIHGFGSSLHTWDGWAKGLEATHRVVRYDLTGGALTGPDPTGDYTDARALV
;
A
#
# COMPACT_ATOMS: atom_id res chain seq x y z
N LEU A 1 12.43 33.50 14.56
CA LEU A 1 11.41 32.56 15.07
C LEU A 1 10.09 32.66 14.31
N ALA A 2 9.56 33.88 14.11
CA ALA A 2 8.29 34.08 13.40
C ALA A 2 8.35 33.59 11.94
N ILE A 3 9.47 33.82 11.25
CA ILE A 3 9.69 33.35 9.86
C ILE A 3 9.76 31.83 9.81
N LEU A 4 10.45 31.19 10.77
CA LEU A 4 10.53 29.72 10.84
C LEU A 4 9.17 29.10 11.16
N ALA A 5 8.39 29.72 12.05
CA ALA A 5 7.05 29.28 12.34
C ALA A 5 6.09 29.41 11.14
N ALA A 6 6.20 30.52 10.42
CA ALA A 6 5.42 30.74 9.20
C ALA A 6 5.81 29.74 8.09
N LEU A 7 7.11 29.45 7.95
CA LEU A 7 7.62 28.48 6.99
C LEU A 7 7.15 27.06 7.36
N ALA A 8 7.22 26.70 8.64
CA ALA A 8 6.74 25.42 9.13
C ALA A 8 5.23 25.26 8.92
N ALA A 9 4.45 26.29 9.20
CA ALA A 9 3.01 26.29 8.94
C ALA A 9 2.67 26.20 7.45
N TRP A 10 3.47 26.85 6.60
CA TRP A 10 3.28 26.81 5.14
C TRP A 10 3.68 25.47 4.55
N LEU A 11 4.71 24.81 5.12
CA LEU A 11 5.14 23.47 4.71
C LEU A 11 4.34 22.36 5.36
N TRP A 12 3.49 22.69 6.33
CA TRP A 12 2.65 21.70 6.99
C TRP A 12 1.59 21.16 6.02
N THR A 13 1.74 19.92 5.67
CA THR A 13 0.76 19.16 4.89
C THR A 13 0.15 18.10 5.81
N PRO A 14 -1.09 18.31 6.27
CA PRO A 14 -1.77 17.28 7.06
C PRO A 14 -2.00 16.03 6.22
N ASP A 15 -2.05 14.89 6.87
CA ASP A 15 -2.43 13.64 6.23
C ASP A 15 -3.81 13.77 5.60
N LEU A 16 -3.96 13.22 4.41
CA LEU A 16 -5.24 13.16 3.73
C LEU A 16 -6.17 12.18 4.44
N ASP A 17 -7.46 12.48 4.43
CA ASP A 17 -8.46 11.57 4.98
C ASP A 17 -8.39 10.21 4.28
N PRO A 18 -8.22 9.11 5.02
CA PRO A 18 -8.15 7.77 4.46
C PRO A 18 -9.34 7.41 3.57
N THR A 19 -10.53 7.91 3.87
CA THR A 19 -11.73 7.66 3.07
C THR A 19 -11.65 8.27 1.67
N VAL A 20 -11.05 9.45 1.55
CA VAL A 20 -10.82 10.12 0.27
C VAL A 20 -9.79 9.36 -0.55
N LEU A 21 -8.72 8.91 0.08
CA LEU A 21 -7.68 8.12 -0.57
C LEU A 21 -8.21 6.76 -1.04
N GLU A 22 -8.99 6.09 -0.21
CA GLU A 22 -9.61 4.81 -0.57
C GLU A 22 -10.60 4.98 -1.72
N ALA A 23 -11.41 6.02 -1.72
CA ALA A 23 -12.33 6.31 -2.82
C ALA A 23 -11.58 6.52 -4.16
N LYS A 24 -10.39 7.10 -4.11
CA LYS A 24 -9.58 7.38 -5.30
C LYS A 24 -8.75 6.18 -5.76
N TYR A 25 -8.10 5.48 -4.83
CA TYR A 25 -7.10 4.45 -5.14
C TYR A 25 -7.54 3.03 -4.78
N GLY A 26 -8.59 2.87 -4.00
CA GLY A 26 -9.14 1.58 -3.58
C GLY A 26 -10.15 0.97 -4.54
N GLN A 27 -10.35 1.56 -5.73
CA GLN A 27 -11.27 1.04 -6.74
C GLN A 27 -10.73 -0.26 -7.35
N PRO A 28 -11.63 -1.13 -7.90
CA PRO A 28 -11.18 -2.36 -8.58
C PRO A 28 -10.05 -2.08 -9.60
N PRO A 29 -9.04 -2.95 -9.68
CA PRO A 29 -8.92 -4.29 -9.08
C PRO A 29 -8.43 -4.31 -7.63
N SER A 30 -8.38 -3.18 -6.94
CA SER A 30 -8.06 -3.11 -5.50
C SER A 30 -9.14 -3.80 -4.67
N ARG A 31 -8.70 -4.49 -3.63
CA ARG A 31 -9.57 -5.05 -2.59
C ARG A 31 -8.88 -4.97 -1.24
N PHE A 32 -9.65 -5.16 -0.19
CA PHE A 32 -9.14 -5.18 1.18
C PHE A 32 -9.33 -6.56 1.77
N VAL A 33 -8.29 -7.05 2.42
CA VAL A 33 -8.26 -8.38 3.05
C VAL A 33 -7.88 -8.21 4.51
N GLU A 34 -8.61 -8.86 5.40
CA GLU A 34 -8.22 -8.96 6.80
C GLU A 34 -7.20 -10.08 6.97
N ALA A 35 -6.01 -9.74 7.41
CA ALA A 35 -4.96 -10.70 7.74
C ALA A 35 -4.22 -10.25 9.00
N ALA A 36 -4.01 -11.17 9.91
CA ALA A 36 -3.28 -10.93 11.16
C ALA A 36 -3.80 -9.70 11.97
N GLY A 37 -5.11 -9.41 11.89
CA GLY A 37 -5.74 -8.27 12.56
C GLY A 37 -5.55 -6.93 11.85
N VAL A 38 -5.03 -6.94 10.63
CA VAL A 38 -4.81 -5.74 9.81
C VAL A 38 -5.67 -5.80 8.56
N ARG A 39 -6.31 -4.68 8.22
CA ARG A 39 -7.01 -4.51 6.95
C ARG A 39 -6.02 -4.08 5.87
N ILE A 40 -5.67 -5.00 5.00
CA ILE A 40 -4.60 -4.85 4.01
C ILE A 40 -5.18 -4.53 2.64
N HIS A 41 -4.67 -3.48 2.02
CA HIS A 41 -4.95 -3.14 0.63
C HIS A 41 -4.15 -4.05 -0.31
N VAL A 42 -4.85 -4.75 -1.19
CA VAL A 42 -4.28 -5.79 -2.07
C VAL A 42 -4.75 -5.58 -3.51
N ARG A 43 -3.88 -5.86 -4.46
CA ARG A 43 -4.21 -6.11 -5.85
C ARG A 43 -3.72 -7.50 -6.26
N ASP A 44 -4.63 -8.34 -6.68
CA ASP A 44 -4.39 -9.69 -7.15
C ASP A 44 -4.89 -9.76 -8.57
N THR A 45 -3.99 -9.72 -9.52
CA THR A 45 -4.27 -9.53 -10.94
C THR A 45 -3.52 -10.53 -11.81
N GLY A 46 -3.81 -10.55 -13.10
CA GLY A 46 -3.14 -11.43 -14.06
C GLY A 46 -3.74 -12.84 -14.09
N ARG A 47 -2.91 -13.80 -14.48
CA ARG A 47 -3.36 -15.19 -14.69
C ARG A 47 -3.49 -15.96 -13.39
N THR A 48 -4.70 -16.44 -13.11
CA THR A 48 -4.98 -17.26 -11.92
C THR A 48 -4.37 -18.66 -11.99
N ASP A 49 -4.11 -19.15 -13.22
CA ASP A 49 -3.51 -20.47 -13.51
C ASP A 49 -2.00 -20.41 -13.76
N GLY A 50 -1.40 -19.23 -13.73
CA GLY A 50 0.03 -19.03 -13.88
C GLY A 50 0.81 -19.09 -12.56
N PRO A 51 2.15 -19.10 -12.65
CA PRO A 51 2.97 -18.98 -11.45
C PRO A 51 2.72 -17.64 -10.76
N ALA A 52 2.71 -17.65 -9.42
CA ALA A 52 2.45 -16.45 -8.64
C ALA A 52 3.74 -15.65 -8.40
N VAL A 53 3.63 -14.34 -8.55
CA VAL A 53 4.68 -13.38 -8.18
C VAL A 53 4.09 -12.43 -7.15
N VAL A 54 4.80 -12.23 -6.04
CA VAL A 54 4.44 -11.26 -5.01
C VAL A 54 5.42 -10.08 -5.10
N LEU A 55 4.89 -8.88 -5.27
CA LEU A 55 5.68 -7.65 -5.37
C LEU A 55 5.44 -6.79 -4.12
N ILE A 56 6.49 -6.60 -3.34
CA ILE A 56 6.47 -5.89 -2.06
C ILE A 56 7.20 -4.57 -2.23
N HIS A 57 6.55 -3.46 -1.89
CA HIS A 57 7.14 -2.13 -1.98
C HIS A 57 8.06 -1.83 -0.80
N GLY A 58 8.89 -0.77 -0.94
CA GLY A 58 9.75 -0.27 0.12
C GLY A 58 9.10 0.82 0.97
N PHE A 59 9.87 1.32 1.95
CA PHE A 59 9.46 2.40 2.84
C PHE A 59 9.01 3.65 2.06
N GLY A 60 7.94 4.27 2.51
CA GLY A 60 7.41 5.50 1.92
C GLY A 60 6.79 5.33 0.53
N SER A 61 6.50 4.11 0.12
CA SER A 61 5.94 3.78 -1.18
C SER A 61 4.57 3.11 -1.06
N SER A 62 4.09 2.51 -2.14
CA SER A 62 2.83 1.77 -2.19
C SER A 62 2.90 0.65 -3.24
N LEU A 63 1.88 -0.19 -3.28
CA LEU A 63 1.76 -1.23 -4.31
C LEU A 63 1.76 -0.67 -5.75
N HIS A 64 1.42 0.61 -5.93
CA HIS A 64 1.46 1.29 -7.23
C HIS A 64 2.86 1.48 -7.80
N THR A 65 3.91 1.42 -6.98
CA THR A 65 5.30 1.38 -7.46
C THR A 65 5.53 0.29 -8.50
N TRP A 66 4.76 -0.79 -8.40
CA TRP A 66 4.89 -1.95 -9.26
C TRP A 66 3.94 -1.97 -10.46
N ASP A 67 3.21 -0.88 -10.74
CA ASP A 67 2.21 -0.87 -11.81
C ASP A 67 2.80 -1.24 -13.18
N GLY A 68 3.98 -0.72 -13.51
CA GLY A 68 4.68 -1.05 -14.76
C GLY A 68 5.12 -2.52 -14.83
N TRP A 69 5.66 -3.07 -13.75
CA TRP A 69 6.06 -4.48 -13.66
C TRP A 69 4.86 -5.42 -13.72
N ALA A 70 3.81 -5.10 -12.97
CA ALA A 70 2.58 -5.87 -12.95
C ALA A 70 1.99 -5.99 -14.36
N LYS A 71 1.87 -4.88 -15.07
CA LYS A 71 1.36 -4.84 -16.44
C LYS A 71 2.14 -5.78 -17.38
N GLY A 72 3.46 -5.86 -17.23
CA GLY A 72 4.27 -6.78 -18.03
C GLY A 72 4.16 -8.26 -17.63
N LEU A 73 3.91 -8.54 -16.35
CA LEU A 73 3.84 -9.90 -15.81
C LEU A 73 2.46 -10.54 -15.90
N GLU A 74 1.40 -9.76 -15.93
CA GLU A 74 0.01 -10.23 -15.87
C GLU A 74 -0.38 -11.16 -17.02
N ALA A 75 0.30 -11.07 -18.17
CA ALA A 75 0.06 -11.94 -19.32
C ALA A 75 0.41 -13.41 -19.03
N THR A 76 1.38 -13.65 -18.14
CA THR A 76 1.95 -14.98 -17.88
C THR A 76 1.89 -15.42 -16.42
N HIS A 77 1.69 -14.49 -15.51
CA HIS A 77 1.76 -14.71 -14.06
C HIS A 77 0.51 -14.22 -13.34
N ARG A 78 0.22 -14.83 -12.21
CA ARG A 78 -0.60 -14.19 -11.17
C ARG A 78 0.27 -13.21 -10.42
N VAL A 79 -0.15 -11.95 -10.35
CA VAL A 79 0.61 -10.88 -9.71
C VAL A 79 -0.15 -10.40 -8.48
N VAL A 80 0.46 -10.60 -7.32
CA VAL A 80 -0.08 -10.15 -6.04
C VAL A 80 0.78 -9.00 -5.53
N ARG A 81 0.13 -7.90 -5.18
CA ARG A 81 0.75 -6.71 -4.61
C ARG A 81 -0.07 -6.26 -3.42
N TYR A 82 0.58 -5.77 -2.38
CA TYR A 82 -0.13 -5.21 -1.24
C TYR A 82 0.64 -4.06 -0.62
N ASP A 83 -0.08 -3.18 0.05
CA ASP A 83 0.52 -2.11 0.84
C ASP A 83 0.96 -2.65 2.20
N LEU A 84 2.21 -2.39 2.55
CA LEU A 84 2.75 -2.75 3.86
C LEU A 84 2.00 -2.04 4.99
N THR A 85 1.95 -2.68 6.13
CA THR A 85 1.32 -2.17 7.35
C THR A 85 1.82 -0.76 7.69
N GLY A 86 0.90 0.15 7.95
CA GLY A 86 1.20 1.55 8.20
C GLY A 86 1.55 2.35 6.94
N GLY A 87 1.43 1.76 5.75
CA GLY A 87 1.71 2.41 4.48
C GLY A 87 0.49 2.51 3.57
N ALA A 88 0.42 3.57 2.78
CA ALA A 88 -0.61 3.83 1.78
C ALA A 88 -2.04 3.59 2.30
N LEU A 89 -2.80 2.65 1.71
CA LEU A 89 -4.17 2.34 2.13
C LEU A 89 -4.28 1.22 3.17
N THR A 90 -3.17 0.58 3.53
CA THR A 90 -3.13 -0.36 4.66
C THR A 90 -2.96 0.41 5.96
N GLY A 91 -3.85 0.18 6.90
CA GLY A 91 -3.81 0.84 8.20
C GLY A 91 -2.60 0.45 9.06
N PRO A 92 -2.43 1.11 10.21
CA PRO A 92 -1.38 0.77 11.15
C PRO A 92 -1.60 -0.62 11.75
N ASP A 93 -0.50 -1.27 12.14
CA ASP A 93 -0.59 -2.52 12.90
C ASP A 93 -1.10 -2.23 14.32
N PRO A 94 -2.19 -2.87 14.77
CA PRO A 94 -2.72 -2.64 16.12
C PRO A 94 -1.78 -3.09 17.23
N THR A 95 -0.79 -3.95 16.93
CA THR A 95 0.23 -4.38 17.89
C THR A 95 1.42 -3.44 17.95
N GLY A 96 1.56 -2.53 16.97
CA GLY A 96 2.72 -1.65 16.84
C GLY A 96 4.00 -2.36 16.39
N ASP A 97 3.88 -3.60 15.94
CA ASP A 97 5.01 -4.38 15.42
C ASP A 97 5.17 -4.15 13.91
N TYR A 98 6.25 -3.48 13.51
CA TYR A 98 6.60 -3.20 12.13
C TYR A 98 7.88 -3.92 11.69
N THR A 99 8.17 -5.07 12.29
CA THR A 99 9.30 -5.92 11.88
C THR A 99 9.04 -6.59 10.51
N ASP A 100 10.12 -6.95 9.83
CA ASP A 100 10.03 -7.68 8.56
C ASP A 100 9.28 -9.01 8.72
N ALA A 101 9.46 -9.69 9.85
CA ALA A 101 8.74 -10.91 10.15
C ALA A 101 7.23 -10.70 10.19
N ARG A 102 6.78 -9.58 10.76
CA ARG A 102 5.36 -9.22 10.82
C ARG A 102 4.80 -8.82 9.47
N ALA A 103 5.60 -8.18 8.63
CA ALA A 103 5.19 -7.74 7.31
C ALA A 103 4.97 -8.91 6.31
N LEU A 104 5.56 -10.07 6.58
CA LEU A 104 5.51 -11.24 5.70
C LEU A 104 4.50 -12.32 6.16
N VAL A 105 3.83 -12.11 7.28
CA VAL A 105 2.79 -13.00 7.80
C VAL A 105 1.42 -12.55 7.33
#